data_e58da5a0216806512bf713f8f0f0e204
#
_entry.id   e58da5a0216806512bf713f8f0f0e204
#
_cell.length_a   1.000
_cell.length_b   1.000
_cell.length_c   1.000
_cell.angle_alpha   90.00
_cell.angle_beta   90.00
_cell.angle_gamma   90.00
#
_symmetry.space_group_name_H-M   'P 1'
#
loop_
_entity.id
_entity.type
_entity.pdbx_description
1 polymer ?
#
loop_
_entity_poly.entity_id
_entity_poly.type
_entity_poly.pdbx_seq_one_letter_code
_entity_poly.pdbx_strand_id
1 'polypeptide(L)'
;MWFASMASNVGTWMHTVAASWLMTTIATSPLPVALVQTATSMPMFLLGLPAGAIADLVDRRRLLIFTQSWMLAAAAVLGVLALAGVIGPWTLLALTFALGLGSGMNGPAWAAAIPELVSREELAAAVALNSVQFNIARAIGPALGGFVMAASSAGIVFLLNAVSFLGVILVLGRWREVRPAGSAERAPLDQSGVHRAMRQGLHYVRSTPAYHAVLIRTGLFSFAGSALWAMLPVVTSATLAGTSTGYGILLGCLGAGAVVGAAILAPLRRRFSEDRIVVAGVMLFAVATLALATVRNFSVVALAMLVGGVAWMTAMSTFSVCAQTAPPLWLRARALAVYLMVFQGALAVGSGIWGEIAGRIGVRVSLLVSAATLVAGLAAGFWLPLSAREEEAPLDLVAQGEGGSDG
;
A
#
# COMPACT_ATOMS: atom_id res chain seq x y z
N MET A 1 11.81 16.94 -10.71
CA MET A 1 11.43 15.60 -10.25
C MET A 1 10.11 15.55 -9.46
N TRP A 2 9.95 16.37 -8.43
CA TRP A 2 8.78 16.32 -7.54
C TRP A 2 7.43 16.42 -8.29
N PHE A 3 7.23 17.38 -9.18
CA PHE A 3 5.98 17.51 -9.96
C PHE A 3 5.70 16.30 -10.85
N ALA A 4 6.71 15.73 -11.50
CA ALA A 4 6.54 14.54 -12.32
C ALA A 4 6.13 13.32 -11.48
N SER A 5 6.76 13.13 -10.32
CA SER A 5 6.41 12.09 -9.37
C SER A 5 5.00 12.29 -8.78
N MET A 6 4.61 13.53 -8.48
CA MET A 6 3.27 13.86 -8.03
C MET A 6 2.21 13.52 -9.09
N ALA A 7 2.43 13.91 -10.34
CA ALA A 7 1.54 13.57 -11.46
C ALA A 7 1.42 12.05 -11.63
N SER A 8 2.54 11.33 -11.54
CA SER A 8 2.57 9.86 -11.61
C SER A 8 1.81 9.20 -10.46
N ASN A 9 1.96 9.69 -9.23
CA ASN A 9 1.20 9.18 -8.09
C ASN A 9 -0.30 9.44 -8.24
N VAL A 10 -0.70 10.64 -8.69
CA VAL A 10 -2.12 10.95 -8.99
C VAL A 10 -2.64 10.03 -10.09
N GLY A 11 -1.88 9.87 -11.20
CA GLY A 11 -2.23 8.95 -12.28
C GLY A 11 -2.42 7.51 -11.82
N THR A 12 -1.58 7.04 -10.92
CA THR A 12 -1.67 5.68 -10.33
C THR A 12 -2.95 5.51 -9.50
N TRP A 13 -3.34 6.51 -8.70
CA TRP A 13 -4.61 6.47 -7.96
C TRP A 13 -5.83 6.55 -8.88
N MET A 14 -5.77 7.39 -9.92
CA MET A 14 -6.79 7.44 -10.96
C MET A 14 -6.94 6.08 -11.66
N HIS A 15 -5.82 5.44 -12.01
CA HIS A 15 -5.77 4.11 -12.62
C HIS A 15 -6.46 3.05 -11.73
N THR A 16 -6.20 3.06 -10.42
CA THR A 16 -6.81 2.13 -9.47
C THR A 16 -8.34 2.23 -9.48
N VAL A 17 -8.86 3.46 -9.51
CA VAL A 17 -10.32 3.71 -9.65
C VAL A 17 -10.85 3.16 -10.96
N ALA A 18 -10.17 3.48 -12.07
CA ALA A 18 -10.60 3.05 -13.40
C ALA A 18 -10.59 1.53 -13.54
N ALA A 19 -9.55 0.84 -13.05
CA ALA A 19 -9.44 -0.61 -13.10
C ALA A 19 -10.55 -1.28 -12.26
N SER A 20 -10.77 -0.83 -11.03
CA SER A 20 -11.78 -1.38 -10.15
C SER A 20 -13.20 -1.12 -10.68
N TRP A 21 -13.47 0.07 -11.21
CA TRP A 21 -14.77 0.38 -11.78
C TRP A 21 -15.03 -0.33 -13.10
N LEU A 22 -14.06 -0.33 -14.03
CA LEU A 22 -14.21 -1.05 -15.29
C LEU A 22 -14.48 -2.53 -15.05
N MET A 23 -13.84 -3.12 -14.04
CA MET A 23 -14.11 -4.51 -13.67
C MET A 23 -15.58 -4.72 -13.27
N THR A 24 -16.25 -3.75 -12.62
CA THR A 24 -17.67 -3.90 -12.29
C THR A 24 -18.58 -3.92 -13.52
N THR A 25 -18.12 -3.39 -14.65
CA THR A 25 -18.91 -3.36 -15.91
C THR A 25 -18.67 -4.58 -16.80
N ILE A 26 -17.49 -5.21 -16.70
CA ILE A 26 -17.13 -6.35 -17.56
C ILE A 26 -17.20 -7.70 -16.84
N ALA A 27 -17.23 -7.71 -15.50
CA ALA A 27 -17.32 -8.93 -14.71
C ALA A 27 -18.76 -9.28 -14.38
N THR A 28 -19.06 -10.60 -14.36
CA THR A 28 -20.38 -11.15 -14.04
C THR A 28 -20.58 -11.45 -12.55
N SER A 29 -19.51 -11.34 -11.74
CA SER A 29 -19.54 -11.66 -10.32
C SER A 29 -18.62 -10.71 -9.51
N PRO A 30 -18.80 -10.61 -8.19
CA PRO A 30 -17.96 -9.78 -7.32
C PRO A 30 -16.48 -10.22 -7.24
N LEU A 31 -16.19 -11.51 -7.47
CA LEU A 31 -14.85 -12.05 -7.31
C LEU A 31 -13.80 -11.37 -8.20
N PRO A 32 -13.97 -11.23 -9.53
CA PRO A 32 -12.99 -10.52 -10.37
C PRO A 32 -12.78 -9.07 -9.94
N VAL A 33 -13.83 -8.40 -9.44
CA VAL A 33 -13.70 -7.02 -8.92
C VAL A 33 -12.80 -6.99 -7.70
N ALA A 34 -12.98 -7.92 -6.77
CA ALA A 34 -12.13 -8.08 -5.59
C ALA A 34 -10.68 -8.44 -5.96
N LEU A 35 -10.50 -9.26 -7.00
CA LEU A 35 -9.18 -9.67 -7.49
C LEU A 35 -8.37 -8.50 -8.09
N VAL A 36 -8.98 -7.36 -8.44
CA VAL A 36 -8.23 -6.14 -8.79
C VAL A 36 -7.36 -5.69 -7.62
N GLN A 37 -7.90 -5.71 -6.40
CA GLN A 37 -7.13 -5.38 -5.20
C GLN A 37 -6.03 -6.43 -4.95
N THR A 38 -6.32 -7.72 -5.14
CA THR A 38 -5.33 -8.80 -5.07
C THR A 38 -4.21 -8.57 -6.10
N ALA A 39 -4.55 -8.28 -7.36
CA ALA A 39 -3.59 -8.01 -8.43
C ALA A 39 -2.69 -6.80 -8.15
N THR A 40 -3.20 -5.81 -7.42
CA THR A 40 -2.43 -4.63 -7.01
C THR A 40 -1.49 -4.92 -5.83
N SER A 41 -1.93 -5.72 -4.84
CA SER A 41 -1.20 -5.95 -3.59
C SER A 41 -0.24 -7.14 -3.64
N MET A 42 -0.59 -8.19 -4.39
CA MET A 42 0.20 -9.43 -4.49
C MET A 42 1.62 -9.24 -5.03
N PRO A 43 1.87 -8.38 -6.05
CA PRO A 43 3.23 -8.10 -6.49
C PRO A 43 4.14 -7.55 -5.39
N MET A 44 3.62 -6.67 -4.55
CA MET A 44 4.38 -6.11 -3.43
C MET A 44 4.69 -7.18 -2.37
N PHE A 45 3.77 -8.11 -2.13
CA PHE A 45 4.02 -9.28 -1.28
C PHE A 45 5.14 -10.16 -1.87
N LEU A 46 5.09 -10.47 -3.16
CA LEU A 46 6.07 -11.34 -3.82
C LEU A 46 7.45 -10.69 -3.93
N LEU A 47 7.50 -9.39 -4.20
CA LEU A 47 8.72 -8.64 -4.46
C LEU A 47 9.27 -7.91 -3.22
N GLY A 48 8.55 -7.86 -2.11
CA GLY A 48 8.91 -7.04 -0.96
C GLY A 48 10.34 -7.24 -0.43
N LEU A 49 10.78 -8.49 -0.35
CA LEU A 49 12.17 -8.82 0.03
C LEU A 49 13.16 -8.71 -1.14
N PRO A 50 12.91 -9.32 -2.33
CA PRO A 50 13.88 -9.24 -3.43
C PRO A 50 14.03 -7.83 -4.03
N ALA A 51 12.98 -6.99 -4.02
CA ALA A 51 13.05 -5.66 -4.59
C ALA A 51 14.06 -4.75 -3.88
N GLY A 52 14.15 -4.84 -2.55
CA GLY A 52 15.17 -4.11 -1.78
C GLY A 52 16.59 -4.53 -2.17
N ALA A 53 16.83 -5.84 -2.25
CA ALA A 53 18.13 -6.38 -2.64
C ALA A 53 18.51 -6.00 -4.08
N ILE A 54 17.57 -6.02 -5.01
CA ILE A 54 17.79 -5.59 -6.39
C ILE A 54 18.12 -4.08 -6.45
N ALA A 55 17.40 -3.25 -5.67
CA ALA A 55 17.66 -1.82 -5.60
C ALA A 55 19.04 -1.46 -5.04
N ASP A 56 19.64 -2.36 -4.24
CA ASP A 56 21.00 -2.19 -3.71
C ASP A 56 22.08 -2.66 -4.68
N LEU A 57 21.78 -3.65 -5.54
CA LEU A 57 22.74 -4.26 -6.48
C LEU A 57 22.80 -3.54 -7.83
N VAL A 58 21.68 -2.95 -8.28
CA VAL A 58 21.56 -2.36 -9.61
C VAL A 58 21.69 -0.83 -9.52
N ASP A 59 22.17 -0.21 -10.60
CA ASP A 59 22.12 1.24 -10.77
C ASP A 59 20.68 1.75 -10.62
N ARG A 60 20.46 2.61 -9.61
CA ARG A 60 19.13 3.08 -9.22
C ARG A 60 18.40 3.82 -10.32
N ARG A 61 19.13 4.65 -11.09
CA ARG A 61 18.57 5.38 -12.22
C ARG A 61 18.09 4.42 -13.32
N ARG A 62 18.90 3.42 -13.65
CA ARG A 62 18.53 2.41 -14.66
C ARG A 62 17.35 1.57 -14.19
N LEU A 63 17.33 1.18 -12.93
CA LEU A 63 16.21 0.44 -12.35
C LEU A 63 14.92 1.27 -12.37
N LEU A 64 14.99 2.55 -12.00
CA LEU A 64 13.84 3.45 -12.06
C LEU A 64 13.33 3.65 -13.50
N ILE A 65 14.21 3.87 -14.47
CA ILE A 65 13.82 4.01 -15.88
C ILE A 65 13.18 2.71 -16.39
N PHE A 66 13.74 1.55 -16.03
CA PHE A 66 13.18 0.25 -16.40
C PHE A 66 11.78 0.05 -15.83
N THR A 67 11.61 0.25 -14.52
CA THR A 67 10.30 0.06 -13.85
C THR A 67 9.25 1.03 -14.35
N GLN A 68 9.61 2.29 -14.58
CA GLN A 68 8.72 3.31 -15.16
C GLN A 68 8.34 2.97 -16.61
N SER A 69 9.29 2.48 -17.43
CA SER A 69 9.01 2.06 -18.80
C SER A 69 8.11 0.82 -18.85
N TRP A 70 8.32 -0.12 -17.92
CA TRP A 70 7.45 -1.28 -17.73
C TRP A 70 6.01 -0.87 -17.38
N MET A 71 5.86 0.02 -16.39
CA MET A 71 4.55 0.53 -15.98
C MET A 71 3.87 1.34 -17.09
N LEU A 72 4.63 2.15 -17.84
CA LEU A 72 4.15 2.85 -19.02
C LEU A 72 3.58 1.88 -20.05
N ALA A 73 4.34 0.85 -20.41
CA ALA A 73 3.92 -0.14 -21.40
C ALA A 73 2.64 -0.85 -20.96
N ALA A 74 2.58 -1.32 -19.70
CA ALA A 74 1.40 -2.00 -19.17
C ALA A 74 0.16 -1.08 -19.13
N ALA A 75 0.32 0.18 -18.70
CA ALA A 75 -0.77 1.15 -18.68
C ALA A 75 -1.23 1.55 -20.10
N ALA A 76 -0.30 1.71 -21.05
CA ALA A 76 -0.61 2.03 -22.42
C ALA A 76 -1.38 0.88 -23.11
N VAL A 77 -0.94 -0.37 -22.91
CA VAL A 77 -1.64 -1.55 -23.42
C VAL A 77 -3.05 -1.63 -22.84
N LEU A 78 -3.20 -1.44 -21.51
CA LEU A 78 -4.52 -1.37 -20.87
C LEU A 78 -5.40 -0.30 -21.49
N GLY A 79 -4.86 0.91 -21.68
CA GLY A 79 -5.59 2.02 -22.27
C GLY A 79 -6.08 1.74 -23.68
N VAL A 80 -5.20 1.20 -24.54
CA VAL A 80 -5.54 0.85 -25.91
C VAL A 80 -6.59 -0.26 -25.98
N LEU A 81 -6.43 -1.34 -25.21
CA LEU A 81 -7.39 -2.45 -25.17
C LEU A 81 -8.76 -2.02 -24.63
N ALA A 82 -8.76 -1.12 -23.62
CA ALA A 82 -10.00 -0.58 -23.08
C ALA A 82 -10.72 0.34 -24.07
N LEU A 83 -10.00 1.19 -24.82
CA LEU A 83 -10.58 2.03 -25.88
C LEU A 83 -11.07 1.20 -27.07
N ALA A 84 -10.38 0.13 -27.41
CA ALA A 84 -10.80 -0.79 -28.47
C ALA A 84 -12.00 -1.66 -28.06
N GLY A 85 -12.42 -1.64 -26.79
CA GLY A 85 -13.55 -2.45 -26.29
C GLY A 85 -13.29 -3.96 -26.23
N VAL A 86 -12.02 -4.38 -26.33
CA VAL A 86 -11.63 -5.82 -26.37
C VAL A 86 -11.07 -6.33 -25.04
N ILE A 87 -11.08 -5.51 -23.99
CA ILE A 87 -10.54 -5.86 -22.68
C ILE A 87 -11.48 -6.83 -21.95
N GLY A 88 -10.95 -7.98 -21.55
CA GLY A 88 -11.66 -8.94 -20.68
C GLY A 88 -11.19 -8.86 -19.22
N PRO A 89 -11.93 -9.49 -18.28
CA PRO A 89 -11.59 -9.48 -16.85
C PRO A 89 -10.17 -9.98 -16.56
N TRP A 90 -9.78 -11.08 -17.16
CA TRP A 90 -8.44 -11.69 -16.94
C TRP A 90 -7.31 -10.86 -17.53
N THR A 91 -7.53 -10.20 -18.67
CA THR A 91 -6.56 -9.29 -19.28
C THR A 91 -6.35 -8.06 -18.39
N LEU A 92 -7.44 -7.51 -17.84
CA LEU A 92 -7.38 -6.40 -16.90
C LEU A 92 -6.59 -6.80 -15.63
N LEU A 93 -6.87 -7.98 -15.07
CA LEU A 93 -6.14 -8.48 -13.90
C LEU A 93 -4.66 -8.71 -14.20
N ALA A 94 -4.31 -9.34 -15.30
CA ALA A 94 -2.94 -9.63 -15.69
C ALA A 94 -2.11 -8.35 -15.88
N LEU A 95 -2.65 -7.35 -16.56
CA LEU A 95 -1.97 -6.07 -16.78
C LEU A 95 -1.92 -5.21 -15.51
N THR A 96 -2.95 -5.26 -14.64
CA THR A 96 -2.92 -4.64 -13.31
C THR A 96 -1.84 -5.29 -12.43
N PHE A 97 -1.72 -6.61 -12.47
CA PHE A 97 -0.65 -7.33 -11.78
C PHE A 97 0.73 -6.96 -12.33
N ALA A 98 0.87 -6.86 -13.66
CA ALA A 98 2.12 -6.41 -14.29
C ALA A 98 2.51 -4.98 -13.87
N LEU A 99 1.54 -4.06 -13.80
CA LEU A 99 1.76 -2.72 -13.22
C LEU A 99 2.22 -2.80 -11.76
N GLY A 100 1.59 -3.66 -10.97
CA GLY A 100 1.95 -3.91 -9.58
C GLY A 100 3.39 -4.41 -9.42
N LEU A 101 3.88 -5.28 -10.32
CA LEU A 101 5.29 -5.73 -10.34
C LEU A 101 6.24 -4.55 -10.53
N GLY A 102 5.96 -3.68 -11.49
CA GLY A 102 6.74 -2.46 -11.71
C GLY A 102 6.73 -1.54 -10.48
N SER A 103 5.57 -1.32 -9.88
CA SER A 103 5.40 -0.49 -8.68
C SER A 103 6.13 -1.05 -7.47
N GLY A 104 6.07 -2.38 -7.26
CA GLY A 104 6.76 -3.07 -6.17
C GLY A 104 8.28 -2.92 -6.22
N MET A 105 8.88 -2.92 -7.41
CA MET A 105 10.30 -2.67 -7.62
C MET A 105 10.65 -1.18 -7.56
N ASN A 106 9.75 -0.31 -8.05
CA ASN A 106 9.96 1.12 -8.11
C ASN A 106 10.07 1.77 -6.71
N GLY A 107 9.26 1.32 -5.75
CA GLY A 107 9.19 1.91 -4.41
C GLY A 107 10.54 1.93 -3.67
N PRO A 108 11.20 0.77 -3.44
CA PRO A 108 12.52 0.72 -2.82
C PRO A 108 13.59 1.50 -3.60
N ALA A 109 13.58 1.41 -4.94
CA ALA A 109 14.52 2.13 -5.79
C ALA A 109 14.36 3.66 -5.66
N TRP A 110 13.12 4.16 -5.58
CA TRP A 110 12.82 5.57 -5.36
C TRP A 110 13.27 6.05 -3.99
N ALA A 111 12.94 5.29 -2.92
CA ALA A 111 13.37 5.62 -1.57
C ALA A 111 14.90 5.68 -1.44
N ALA A 112 15.61 4.78 -2.13
CA ALA A 112 17.06 4.76 -2.17
C ALA A 112 17.66 5.90 -3.03
N ALA A 113 16.93 6.43 -4.01
CA ALA A 113 17.39 7.52 -4.88
C ALA A 113 17.27 8.92 -4.21
N ILE A 114 16.32 9.12 -3.30
CA ILE A 114 16.10 10.44 -2.66
C ILE A 114 17.37 11.02 -2.04
N PRO A 115 18.19 10.28 -1.25
CA PRO A 115 19.43 10.82 -0.67
C PRO A 115 20.51 11.17 -1.70
N GLU A 116 20.41 10.68 -2.94
CA GLU A 116 21.35 11.00 -4.03
C GLU A 116 20.92 12.26 -4.81
N LEU A 117 19.68 12.71 -4.61
CA LEU A 117 19.07 13.84 -5.32
C LEU A 117 19.21 15.16 -4.57
N VAL A 118 19.45 15.13 -3.27
CA VAL A 118 19.46 16.30 -2.40
C VAL A 118 20.67 16.27 -1.46
N SER A 119 21.05 17.43 -0.94
CA SER A 119 22.08 17.52 0.10
C SER A 119 21.63 16.86 1.41
N ARG A 120 22.57 16.52 2.31
CA ARG A 120 22.23 15.94 3.62
C ARG A 120 21.35 16.85 4.46
N GLU A 121 21.51 18.16 4.31
CA GLU A 121 20.74 19.21 5.02
C GLU A 121 19.29 19.25 4.52
N GLU A 122 19.06 19.01 3.23
CA GLU A 122 17.74 19.04 2.60
C GLU A 122 17.00 17.68 2.67
N LEU A 123 17.67 16.60 3.09
CA LEU A 123 17.11 15.24 3.07
C LEU A 123 15.80 15.13 3.87
N ALA A 124 15.75 15.72 5.05
CA ALA A 124 14.54 15.67 5.88
C ALA A 124 13.36 16.39 5.19
N ALA A 125 13.61 17.53 4.55
CA ALA A 125 12.62 18.27 3.78
C ALA A 125 12.15 17.49 2.54
N ALA A 126 13.08 16.84 1.81
CA ALA A 126 12.76 16.03 0.65
C ALA A 126 11.88 14.81 1.01
N VAL A 127 12.18 14.12 2.11
CA VAL A 127 11.37 12.99 2.62
C VAL A 127 9.98 13.48 3.04
N ALA A 128 9.89 14.61 3.75
CA ALA A 128 8.61 15.21 4.12
C ALA A 128 7.78 15.58 2.88
N LEU A 129 8.40 16.20 1.88
CA LEU A 129 7.77 16.60 0.63
C LEU A 129 7.28 15.38 -0.18
N ASN A 130 8.04 14.29 -0.17
CA ASN A 130 7.61 13.03 -0.79
C ASN A 130 6.39 12.43 -0.08
N SER A 131 6.32 12.52 1.23
CA SER A 131 5.16 12.06 2.01
C SER A 131 3.93 12.93 1.73
N VAL A 132 4.09 14.25 1.63
CA VAL A 132 3.01 15.20 1.29
C VAL A 132 2.44 14.88 -0.09
N GLN A 133 3.28 14.71 -1.11
CA GLN A 133 2.81 14.40 -2.46
C GLN A 133 2.02 13.08 -2.51
N PHE A 134 2.47 12.04 -1.82
CA PHE A 134 1.78 10.76 -1.77
C PHE A 134 0.39 10.89 -1.14
N ASN A 135 0.27 11.64 -0.03
CA ASN A 135 -1.00 11.85 0.64
C ASN A 135 -1.97 12.73 -0.21
N ILE A 136 -1.46 13.77 -0.87
CA ILE A 136 -2.25 14.58 -1.79
C ILE A 136 -2.77 13.70 -2.95
N ALA A 137 -1.90 12.93 -3.59
CA ALA A 137 -2.29 12.05 -4.68
C ALA A 137 -3.34 11.03 -4.25
N ARG A 138 -3.21 10.46 -3.04
CA ARG A 138 -4.18 9.53 -2.44
C ARG A 138 -5.54 10.18 -2.18
N ALA A 139 -5.56 11.45 -1.77
CA ALA A 139 -6.80 12.16 -1.46
C ALA A 139 -7.56 12.60 -2.72
N ILE A 140 -6.85 13.17 -3.71
CA ILE A 140 -7.49 13.76 -4.89
C ILE A 140 -7.53 12.83 -6.11
N GLY A 141 -6.56 11.91 -6.23
CA GLY A 141 -6.43 11.01 -7.38
C GLY A 141 -7.69 10.20 -7.66
N PRO A 142 -8.30 9.54 -6.65
CA PRO A 142 -9.52 8.78 -6.85
C PRO A 142 -10.69 9.61 -7.37
N ALA A 143 -10.91 10.80 -6.82
CA ALA A 143 -11.99 11.70 -7.27
C ALA A 143 -11.77 12.17 -8.71
N LEU A 144 -10.52 12.56 -9.05
CA LEU A 144 -10.16 12.91 -10.43
C LEU A 144 -10.33 11.72 -11.38
N GLY A 145 -9.90 10.52 -10.97
CA GLY A 145 -10.07 9.30 -11.75
C GLY A 145 -11.53 8.99 -12.04
N GLY A 146 -12.38 9.06 -11.02
CA GLY A 146 -13.82 8.86 -11.18
C GLY A 146 -14.49 9.91 -12.09
N PHE A 147 -14.08 11.18 -11.95
CA PHE A 147 -14.59 12.28 -12.79
C PHE A 147 -14.14 12.12 -14.25
N VAL A 148 -12.85 11.93 -14.50
CA VAL A 148 -12.31 11.75 -15.87
C VAL A 148 -12.95 10.54 -16.54
N MET A 149 -13.12 9.43 -15.79
CA MET A 149 -13.76 8.24 -16.32
C MET A 149 -15.24 8.48 -16.67
N ALA A 150 -15.98 9.26 -15.88
CA ALA A 150 -17.36 9.63 -16.17
C ALA A 150 -17.47 10.56 -17.38
N ALA A 151 -16.52 11.47 -17.55
CA ALA A 151 -16.49 12.42 -18.65
C ALA A 151 -15.95 11.82 -19.97
N SER A 152 -15.24 10.66 -19.88
CA SER A 152 -14.62 10.03 -21.04
C SER A 152 -14.74 8.50 -20.99
N SER A 153 -13.69 7.81 -20.53
CA SER A 153 -13.67 6.34 -20.38
C SER A 153 -12.51 5.88 -19.47
N ALA A 154 -12.57 4.62 -19.03
CA ALA A 154 -11.45 4.01 -18.30
C ALA A 154 -10.15 3.97 -19.12
N GLY A 155 -10.26 3.75 -20.45
CA GLY A 155 -9.12 3.74 -21.36
C GLY A 155 -8.35 5.06 -21.38
N ILE A 156 -9.05 6.20 -21.35
CA ILE A 156 -8.40 7.52 -21.26
C ILE A 156 -7.67 7.68 -19.93
N VAL A 157 -8.26 7.22 -18.81
CA VAL A 157 -7.59 7.26 -17.50
C VAL A 157 -6.29 6.44 -17.52
N PHE A 158 -6.31 5.26 -18.12
CA PHE A 158 -5.10 4.43 -18.25
C PHE A 158 -4.03 5.08 -19.11
N LEU A 159 -4.40 5.74 -20.23
CA LEU A 159 -3.46 6.46 -21.07
C LEU A 159 -2.90 7.71 -20.37
N LEU A 160 -3.69 8.45 -19.61
CA LEU A 160 -3.21 9.56 -18.80
C LEU A 160 -2.18 9.10 -17.76
N ASN A 161 -2.41 7.93 -17.14
CA ASN A 161 -1.43 7.33 -16.25
C ASN A 161 -0.16 6.92 -17.00
N ALA A 162 -0.26 6.34 -18.21
CA ALA A 162 0.89 6.03 -19.05
C ALA A 162 1.71 7.29 -19.36
N VAL A 163 1.07 8.38 -19.76
CA VAL A 163 1.73 9.67 -20.01
C VAL A 163 2.43 10.20 -18.74
N SER A 164 1.85 9.99 -17.57
CA SER A 164 2.49 10.41 -16.31
C SER A 164 3.81 9.68 -16.05
N PHE A 165 3.90 8.38 -16.36
CA PHE A 165 5.16 7.62 -16.30
C PHE A 165 6.20 8.13 -17.30
N LEU A 166 5.76 8.50 -18.52
CA LEU A 166 6.66 9.12 -19.52
C LEU A 166 7.28 10.41 -18.97
N GLY A 167 6.49 11.24 -18.28
CA GLY A 167 7.00 12.45 -17.63
C GLY A 167 8.12 12.16 -16.63
N VAL A 168 7.98 11.10 -15.83
CA VAL A 168 9.03 10.67 -14.89
C VAL A 168 10.26 10.16 -15.62
N ILE A 169 10.10 9.34 -16.68
CA ILE A 169 11.22 8.82 -17.50
C ILE A 169 12.01 9.97 -18.11
N LEU A 170 11.36 10.99 -18.68
CA LEU A 170 12.01 12.15 -19.28
C LEU A 170 12.84 12.94 -18.26
N VAL A 171 12.32 13.09 -17.04
CA VAL A 171 13.03 13.78 -15.96
C VAL A 171 14.23 12.95 -15.47
N LEU A 172 14.04 11.63 -15.28
CA LEU A 172 15.13 10.71 -14.94
C LEU A 172 16.21 10.63 -16.05
N GLY A 173 15.80 10.74 -17.30
CA GLY A 173 16.72 10.80 -18.45
C GLY A 173 17.67 12.01 -18.41
N ARG A 174 17.19 13.14 -17.87
CA ARG A 174 18.00 14.36 -17.68
C ARG A 174 18.79 14.37 -16.38
N TRP A 175 18.54 13.46 -15.46
CA TRP A 175 19.29 13.36 -14.21
C TRP A 175 20.73 12.95 -14.50
N ARG A 176 21.68 13.83 -14.17
CA ARG A 176 23.12 13.53 -14.19
C ARG A 176 23.51 13.06 -12.80
N GLU A 177 24.01 11.85 -12.69
CA GLU A 177 24.61 11.37 -11.44
C GLU A 177 25.79 12.27 -11.09
N VAL A 178 25.66 13.06 -10.05
CA VAL A 178 26.79 13.68 -9.38
C VAL A 178 27.32 12.62 -8.42
N ARG A 179 28.24 11.76 -8.87
CA ARG A 179 28.96 10.88 -7.94
C ARG A 179 29.80 11.75 -7.02
N PRO A 180 29.60 11.75 -5.71
CA PRO A 180 30.53 12.39 -4.79
C PRO A 180 31.89 11.72 -4.97
N ALA A 181 32.90 12.50 -5.20
CA ALA A 181 34.29 12.00 -5.21
C ALA A 181 34.57 11.37 -3.86
N GLY A 182 34.76 10.05 -3.81
CA GLY A 182 34.95 9.31 -2.55
C GLY A 182 33.82 8.38 -2.14
N SER A 183 32.77 8.19 -2.94
CA SER A 183 31.84 7.08 -2.70
C SER A 183 32.63 5.77 -2.93
N ALA A 184 33.01 5.12 -1.82
CA ALA A 184 33.61 3.80 -1.82
C ALA A 184 32.83 2.90 -2.79
N GLU A 185 33.55 2.19 -3.66
CA GLU A 185 32.98 1.12 -4.48
C GLU A 185 32.08 0.30 -3.57
N ARG A 186 30.78 0.29 -3.89
CA ARG A 186 29.82 -0.54 -3.14
C ARG A 186 30.38 -1.94 -3.18
N ALA A 187 30.78 -2.46 -2.00
CA ALA A 187 31.23 -3.84 -1.91
C ALA A 187 30.15 -4.71 -2.57
N PRO A 188 30.51 -5.59 -3.49
CA PRO A 188 29.55 -6.47 -4.13
C PRO A 188 28.81 -7.21 -3.02
N LEU A 189 27.52 -6.96 -2.83
CA LEU A 189 26.72 -7.80 -1.97
C LEU A 189 26.69 -9.17 -2.64
N ASP A 190 27.49 -10.09 -2.10
CA ASP A 190 27.48 -11.49 -2.49
C ASP A 190 26.06 -12.03 -2.31
N GLN A 191 25.57 -12.84 -3.25
CA GLN A 191 24.23 -13.47 -3.18
C GLN A 191 24.06 -14.21 -1.83
N SER A 192 25.14 -14.74 -1.24
CA SER A 192 25.16 -15.30 0.11
C SER A 192 24.80 -14.27 1.19
N GLY A 193 25.13 -13.00 0.99
CA GLY A 193 24.80 -11.89 1.89
C GLY A 193 23.30 -11.56 1.91
N VAL A 194 22.64 -11.60 0.75
CA VAL A 194 21.18 -11.37 0.65
C VAL A 194 20.41 -12.49 1.35
N HIS A 195 20.73 -13.75 1.07
CA HIS A 195 20.09 -14.89 1.75
C HIS A 195 20.31 -14.86 3.26
N ARG A 196 21.52 -14.53 3.71
CA ARG A 196 21.85 -14.37 5.13
C ARG A 196 21.04 -13.24 5.75
N ALA A 197 20.95 -12.11 5.07
CA ALA A 197 20.15 -10.97 5.51
C ALA A 197 18.65 -11.30 5.66
N MET A 198 18.08 -12.00 4.68
CA MET A 198 16.69 -12.48 4.73
C MET A 198 16.48 -13.46 5.88
N ARG A 199 17.40 -14.41 6.05
CA ARG A 199 17.35 -15.41 7.14
C ARG A 199 17.46 -14.76 8.52
N GLN A 200 18.30 -13.74 8.68
CA GLN A 200 18.42 -12.99 9.94
C GLN A 200 17.14 -12.22 10.27
N GLY A 201 16.51 -11.54 9.27
CA GLY A 201 15.23 -10.88 9.45
C GLY A 201 14.12 -11.84 9.86
N LEU A 202 14.04 -12.99 9.20
CA LEU A 202 13.05 -14.02 9.52
C LEU A 202 13.33 -14.70 10.89
N HIS A 203 14.59 -14.87 11.24
CA HIS A 203 14.97 -15.40 12.55
C HIS A 203 14.57 -14.45 13.68
N TYR A 204 14.87 -13.14 13.54
CA TYR A 204 14.43 -12.12 14.50
C TYR A 204 12.92 -12.12 14.67
N VAL A 205 12.19 -12.12 13.55
CA VAL A 205 10.74 -12.20 13.58
C VAL A 205 10.27 -13.41 14.39
N ARG A 206 10.87 -14.58 14.19
CA ARG A 206 10.50 -15.81 14.90
C ARG A 206 10.90 -15.84 16.38
N SER A 207 11.93 -15.12 16.77
CA SER A 207 12.45 -15.12 18.14
C SER A 207 11.92 -14.01 19.04
N THR A 208 11.20 -13.00 18.45
CA THR A 208 10.76 -11.82 19.20
C THR A 208 9.21 -11.79 19.34
N PRO A 209 8.65 -12.20 20.50
CA PRO A 209 7.20 -12.25 20.70
C PRO A 209 6.50 -10.90 20.47
N ALA A 210 7.11 -9.79 20.90
CA ALA A 210 6.58 -8.44 20.69
C ALA A 210 6.40 -8.13 19.19
N TYR A 211 7.31 -8.60 18.34
CA TYR A 211 7.20 -8.40 16.89
C TYR A 211 6.10 -9.27 16.27
N HIS A 212 5.89 -10.49 16.82
CA HIS A 212 4.74 -11.33 16.42
C HIS A 212 3.42 -10.62 16.65
N ALA A 213 3.26 -9.92 17.79
CA ALA A 213 2.06 -9.16 18.09
C ALA A 213 1.74 -8.14 16.99
N VAL A 214 2.74 -7.38 16.57
CA VAL A 214 2.61 -6.39 15.49
C VAL A 214 2.19 -7.07 14.18
N LEU A 215 2.87 -8.16 13.79
CA LEU A 215 2.59 -8.86 12.52
C LEU A 215 1.20 -9.51 12.50
N ILE A 216 0.82 -10.23 13.57
CA ILE A 216 -0.47 -10.91 13.66
C ILE A 216 -1.61 -9.89 13.62
N ARG A 217 -1.53 -8.83 14.42
CA ARG A 217 -2.56 -7.80 14.46
C ARG A 217 -2.67 -7.01 13.17
N THR A 218 -1.53 -6.69 12.54
CA THR A 218 -1.52 -6.07 11.20
C THR A 218 -2.15 -7.01 10.16
N GLY A 219 -1.79 -8.28 10.18
CA GLY A 219 -2.32 -9.29 9.27
C GLY A 219 -3.83 -9.44 9.42
N LEU A 220 -4.34 -9.60 10.64
CA LEU A 220 -5.78 -9.71 10.93
C LEU A 220 -6.55 -8.47 10.49
N PHE A 221 -6.05 -7.28 10.83
CA PHE A 221 -6.69 -6.02 10.43
C PHE A 221 -6.70 -5.84 8.92
N SER A 222 -5.58 -6.09 8.25
CA SER A 222 -5.45 -5.94 6.80
C SER A 222 -6.29 -6.98 6.05
N PHE A 223 -6.29 -8.23 6.51
CA PHE A 223 -7.10 -9.31 5.95
C PHE A 223 -8.59 -8.97 6.03
N ALA A 224 -9.08 -8.67 7.21
CA ALA A 224 -10.48 -8.32 7.37
C ALA A 224 -10.82 -6.99 6.68
N GLY A 225 -10.01 -5.96 6.86
CA GLY A 225 -10.23 -4.63 6.27
C GLY A 225 -10.20 -4.60 4.75
N SER A 226 -9.55 -5.57 4.09
CA SER A 226 -9.51 -5.66 2.63
C SER A 226 -10.89 -5.80 1.99
N ALA A 227 -11.89 -6.33 2.72
CA ALA A 227 -13.27 -6.44 2.23
C ALA A 227 -13.87 -5.08 1.84
N LEU A 228 -13.64 -4.04 2.65
CA LEU A 228 -14.14 -2.69 2.35
C LEU A 228 -13.56 -2.19 1.03
N TRP A 229 -12.23 -2.30 0.85
CA TRP A 229 -11.56 -1.88 -0.37
C TRP A 229 -12.02 -2.66 -1.60
N ALA A 230 -12.16 -3.98 -1.48
CA ALA A 230 -12.52 -4.87 -2.58
C ALA A 230 -14.00 -4.73 -2.98
N MET A 231 -14.90 -4.50 -2.01
CA MET A 231 -16.34 -4.46 -2.26
C MET A 231 -16.89 -3.06 -2.51
N LEU A 232 -16.15 -2.00 -2.17
CA LEU A 232 -16.61 -0.61 -2.37
C LEU A 232 -17.08 -0.33 -3.81
N PRO A 233 -16.34 -0.73 -4.88
CA PRO A 233 -16.82 -0.49 -6.24
C PRO A 233 -18.10 -1.27 -6.54
N VAL A 234 -18.23 -2.52 -6.04
CA VAL A 234 -19.43 -3.34 -6.23
C VAL A 234 -20.65 -2.73 -5.54
N VAL A 235 -20.51 -2.31 -4.28
CA VAL A 235 -21.59 -1.65 -3.54
C VAL A 235 -21.99 -0.33 -4.20
N THR A 236 -21.00 0.44 -4.65
CA THR A 236 -21.28 1.72 -5.31
C THR A 236 -22.03 1.53 -6.62
N SER A 237 -21.61 0.58 -7.46
CA SER A 237 -22.26 0.32 -8.74
C SER A 237 -23.68 -0.23 -8.58
N ALA A 238 -23.89 -1.14 -7.63
CA ALA A 238 -25.17 -1.84 -7.47
C ALA A 238 -26.21 -1.08 -6.64
N THR A 239 -25.78 -0.26 -5.68
CA THR A 239 -26.72 0.19 -4.61
C THR A 239 -26.67 1.65 -4.22
N LEU A 240 -25.61 2.39 -4.55
CA LEU A 240 -25.45 3.80 -4.11
C LEU A 240 -25.64 4.79 -5.26
N ALA A 241 -24.55 5.23 -5.86
CA ALA A 241 -24.59 6.26 -6.89
C ALA A 241 -24.65 5.71 -8.32
N GLY A 242 -24.32 4.43 -8.52
CA GLY A 242 -24.29 3.78 -9.84
C GLY A 242 -23.30 4.38 -10.84
N THR A 243 -22.40 5.28 -10.41
CA THR A 243 -21.49 6.05 -11.27
C THR A 243 -20.04 5.95 -10.82
N SER A 244 -19.11 6.05 -11.78
CA SER A 244 -17.68 6.12 -11.51
C SER A 244 -17.29 7.34 -10.66
N THR A 245 -17.99 8.46 -10.85
CA THR A 245 -17.81 9.66 -10.02
C THR A 245 -18.16 9.39 -8.56
N GLY A 246 -19.30 8.72 -8.32
CA GLY A 246 -19.71 8.32 -6.96
C GLY A 246 -18.66 7.45 -6.29
N TYR A 247 -18.12 6.44 -7.00
CA TYR A 247 -17.03 5.61 -6.48
C TYR A 247 -15.77 6.44 -6.19
N GLY A 248 -15.39 7.33 -7.11
CA GLY A 248 -14.25 8.23 -6.92
C GLY A 248 -14.40 9.13 -5.70
N ILE A 249 -15.62 9.68 -5.47
CA ILE A 249 -15.92 10.50 -4.29
C ILE A 249 -15.79 9.69 -2.99
N LEU A 250 -16.33 8.47 -2.93
CA LEU A 250 -16.23 7.61 -1.75
C LEU A 250 -14.78 7.26 -1.41
N LEU A 251 -13.96 6.94 -2.41
CA LEU A 251 -12.52 6.75 -2.22
C LEU A 251 -11.81 8.05 -1.85
N GLY A 252 -12.20 9.17 -2.42
CA GLY A 252 -11.71 10.50 -2.06
C GLY A 252 -12.01 10.85 -0.60
N CYS A 253 -13.22 10.56 -0.11
CA CYS A 253 -13.59 10.70 1.30
C CYS A 253 -12.70 9.84 2.21
N LEU A 254 -12.46 8.59 1.82
CA LEU A 254 -11.56 7.70 2.57
C LEU A 254 -10.12 8.23 2.57
N GLY A 255 -9.63 8.77 1.44
CA GLY A 255 -8.34 9.44 1.33
C GLY A 255 -8.24 10.70 2.19
N ALA A 256 -9.25 11.56 2.14
CA ALA A 256 -9.33 12.77 2.96
C ALA A 256 -9.36 12.43 4.46
N GLY A 257 -10.13 11.41 4.83
CA GLY A 257 -10.13 10.86 6.20
C GLY A 257 -8.74 10.39 6.64
N ALA A 258 -7.99 9.74 5.75
CA ALA A 258 -6.62 9.33 6.06
C ALA A 258 -5.68 10.53 6.33
N VAL A 259 -5.84 11.64 5.60
CA VAL A 259 -5.09 12.89 5.85
C VAL A 259 -5.45 13.46 7.24
N VAL A 260 -6.73 13.52 7.58
CA VAL A 260 -7.18 13.94 8.91
C VAL A 260 -6.61 13.01 9.98
N GLY A 261 -6.67 11.68 9.77
CA GLY A 261 -6.10 10.69 10.67
C GLY A 261 -4.62 10.89 10.93
N ALA A 262 -3.84 11.20 9.89
CA ALA A 262 -2.42 11.52 10.02
C ALA A 262 -2.18 12.78 10.87
N ALA A 263 -2.98 13.83 10.66
CA ALA A 263 -2.86 15.08 11.39
C ALA A 263 -3.15 14.94 12.89
N ILE A 264 -4.16 14.13 13.25
CA ILE A 264 -4.56 13.94 14.66
C ILE A 264 -3.73 12.88 15.39
N LEU A 265 -2.94 12.08 14.69
CA LEU A 265 -2.24 10.93 15.28
C LEU A 265 -1.20 11.35 16.32
N ALA A 266 -0.44 12.44 16.07
CA ALA A 266 0.56 12.91 17.02
C ALA A 266 -0.05 13.34 18.37
N PRO A 267 -1.11 14.15 18.44
CA PRO A 267 -1.78 14.44 19.71
C PRO A 267 -2.45 13.21 20.35
N LEU A 268 -2.97 12.26 19.56
CA LEU A 268 -3.53 11.02 20.11
C LEU A 268 -2.47 10.19 20.85
N ARG A 269 -1.29 10.01 20.26
CA ARG A 269 -0.17 9.26 20.87
C ARG A 269 0.35 9.86 22.16
N ARG A 270 0.17 11.17 22.36
CA ARG A 270 0.53 11.83 23.64
C ARG A 270 -0.45 11.51 24.77
N ARG A 271 -1.67 11.08 24.44
CA ARG A 271 -2.76 10.90 25.44
C ARG A 271 -3.17 9.43 25.62
N PHE A 272 -2.94 8.59 24.61
CA PHE A 272 -3.42 7.21 24.58
C PHE A 272 -2.28 6.26 24.18
N SER A 273 -2.33 5.05 24.74
CA SER A 273 -1.41 3.98 24.34
C SER A 273 -1.70 3.50 22.92
N GLU A 274 -0.69 2.87 22.28
CA GLU A 274 -0.81 2.30 20.94
C GLU A 274 -1.98 1.33 20.84
N ASP A 275 -2.18 0.49 21.86
CA ASP A 275 -3.29 -0.46 21.91
C ASP A 275 -4.65 0.22 21.87
N ARG A 276 -4.84 1.30 22.64
CA ARG A 276 -6.11 2.06 22.63
C ARG A 276 -6.37 2.73 21.29
N ILE A 277 -5.34 3.28 20.66
CA ILE A 277 -5.46 3.89 19.32
C ILE A 277 -5.85 2.83 18.29
N VAL A 278 -5.22 1.65 18.33
CA VAL A 278 -5.54 0.55 17.41
C VAL A 278 -6.96 0.03 17.66
N VAL A 279 -7.36 -0.19 18.91
CA VAL A 279 -8.72 -0.65 19.23
C VAL A 279 -9.75 0.34 18.69
N ALA A 280 -9.58 1.65 18.95
CA ALA A 280 -10.49 2.68 18.44
C ALA A 280 -10.51 2.70 16.91
N GLY A 281 -9.33 2.63 16.26
CA GLY A 281 -9.21 2.57 14.81
C GLY A 281 -9.92 1.36 14.21
N VAL A 282 -9.71 0.16 14.76
CA VAL A 282 -10.35 -1.07 14.27
C VAL A 282 -11.87 -1.01 14.44
N MET A 283 -12.36 -0.52 15.60
CA MET A 283 -13.80 -0.37 15.85
C MET A 283 -14.45 0.62 14.89
N LEU A 284 -13.84 1.79 14.68
CA LEU A 284 -14.34 2.78 13.72
C LEU A 284 -14.32 2.25 12.29
N PHE A 285 -13.29 1.48 11.91
CA PHE A 285 -13.21 0.86 10.59
C PHE A 285 -14.27 -0.24 10.41
N ALA A 286 -14.53 -1.02 11.45
CA ALA A 286 -15.63 -2.01 11.46
C ALA A 286 -16.99 -1.32 11.30
N VAL A 287 -17.22 -0.19 11.97
CA VAL A 287 -18.45 0.62 11.81
C VAL A 287 -18.58 1.15 10.37
N ALA A 288 -17.49 1.62 9.78
CA ALA A 288 -17.50 2.07 8.38
C ALA A 288 -17.80 0.91 7.41
N THR A 289 -17.26 -0.28 7.66
CA THR A 289 -17.54 -1.50 6.88
C THR A 289 -19.00 -1.93 7.04
N LEU A 290 -19.53 -1.85 8.25
CA LEU A 290 -20.95 -2.13 8.56
C LEU A 290 -21.88 -1.14 7.87
N ALA A 291 -21.53 0.16 7.87
CA ALA A 291 -22.28 1.19 7.16
C ALA A 291 -22.32 0.90 5.65
N LEU A 292 -21.18 0.53 5.05
CA LEU A 292 -21.12 0.12 3.65
C LEU A 292 -22.02 -1.09 3.34
N ALA A 293 -22.15 -2.04 4.28
CA ALA A 293 -22.98 -3.22 4.12
C ALA A 293 -24.48 -2.94 4.21
N THR A 294 -24.90 -1.93 4.99
CA THR A 294 -26.31 -1.79 5.42
C THR A 294 -26.97 -0.49 4.96
N VAL A 295 -26.20 0.61 4.85
CA VAL A 295 -26.72 1.93 4.52
C VAL A 295 -26.82 2.11 3.00
N ARG A 296 -27.92 2.70 2.54
CA ARG A 296 -28.18 2.99 1.13
C ARG A 296 -28.08 4.49 0.78
N ASN A 297 -27.97 5.35 1.78
CA ASN A 297 -27.81 6.77 1.59
C ASN A 297 -26.35 7.10 1.27
N PHE A 298 -26.10 7.68 0.09
CA PHE A 298 -24.77 8.02 -0.39
C PHE A 298 -24.00 8.94 0.56
N SER A 299 -24.63 10.00 1.08
CA SER A 299 -23.98 10.97 1.95
C SER A 299 -23.55 10.35 3.29
N VAL A 300 -24.37 9.45 3.85
CA VAL A 300 -24.05 8.72 5.08
C VAL A 300 -22.88 7.77 4.84
N VAL A 301 -22.86 7.06 3.71
CA VAL A 301 -21.73 6.19 3.33
C VAL A 301 -20.47 7.03 3.07
N ALA A 302 -20.58 8.20 2.43
CA ALA A 302 -19.44 9.10 2.23
C ALA A 302 -18.83 9.56 3.57
N LEU A 303 -19.67 9.91 4.55
CA LEU A 303 -19.22 10.23 5.90
C LEU A 303 -18.57 9.00 6.58
N ALA A 304 -19.16 7.82 6.43
CA ALA A 304 -18.60 6.58 6.93
C ALA A 304 -17.23 6.27 6.29
N MET A 305 -17.05 6.54 4.98
CA MET A 305 -15.74 6.40 4.31
C MET A 305 -14.72 7.39 4.86
N LEU A 306 -15.10 8.63 5.14
CA LEU A 306 -14.21 9.61 5.76
C LEU A 306 -13.75 9.12 7.15
N VAL A 307 -14.68 8.68 7.99
CA VAL A 307 -14.36 8.07 9.31
C VAL A 307 -13.50 6.82 9.14
N GLY A 308 -13.84 5.96 8.17
CA GLY A 308 -13.05 4.77 7.83
C GLY A 308 -11.62 5.11 7.41
N GLY A 309 -11.41 6.23 6.70
CA GLY A 309 -10.08 6.73 6.35
C GLY A 309 -9.26 7.17 7.55
N VAL A 310 -9.87 7.91 8.49
CA VAL A 310 -9.25 8.26 9.79
C VAL A 310 -8.85 6.98 10.54
N ALA A 311 -9.76 6.03 10.64
CA ALA A 311 -9.59 4.76 11.33
C ALA A 311 -8.45 3.92 10.71
N TRP A 312 -8.46 3.76 9.38
CA TRP A 312 -7.41 3.06 8.65
C TRP A 312 -6.04 3.67 8.89
N MET A 313 -5.93 5.00 8.74
CA MET A 313 -4.66 5.69 8.87
C MET A 313 -4.11 5.62 10.30
N THR A 314 -4.94 5.81 11.31
CA THR A 314 -4.49 5.76 12.71
C THR A 314 -4.05 4.35 13.11
N ALA A 315 -4.78 3.29 12.74
CA ALA A 315 -4.41 1.92 13.02
C ALA A 315 -3.12 1.52 12.27
N MET A 316 -3.07 1.72 10.94
CA MET A 316 -1.93 1.32 10.12
C MET A 316 -0.65 2.08 10.45
N SER A 317 -0.74 3.39 10.72
CA SER A 317 0.43 4.15 11.14
C SER A 317 0.93 3.72 12.52
N THR A 318 0.04 3.31 13.43
CA THR A 318 0.44 2.81 14.74
C THR A 318 1.17 1.47 14.58
N PHE A 319 0.63 0.51 13.82
CA PHE A 319 1.33 -0.74 13.50
C PHE A 319 2.68 -0.49 12.83
N SER A 320 2.74 0.44 11.86
CA SER A 320 3.97 0.76 11.15
C SER A 320 5.04 1.34 12.08
N VAL A 321 4.66 2.18 13.04
CA VAL A 321 5.61 2.72 14.02
C VAL A 321 6.10 1.63 14.96
N CYS A 322 5.20 0.80 15.50
CA CYS A 322 5.61 -0.35 16.32
C CYS A 322 6.57 -1.28 15.53
N ALA A 323 6.29 -1.53 14.25
CA ALA A 323 7.17 -2.32 13.40
C ALA A 323 8.55 -1.69 13.16
N GLN A 324 8.65 -0.36 13.22
CA GLN A 324 9.92 0.37 13.02
C GLN A 324 10.71 0.57 14.32
N THR A 325 10.03 0.66 15.45
CA THR A 325 10.68 0.94 16.75
C THR A 325 11.08 -0.30 17.52
N ALA A 326 10.39 -1.43 17.33
CA ALA A 326 10.69 -2.67 18.01
C ALA A 326 12.05 -3.30 17.62
N PRO A 327 12.48 -3.34 16.34
CA PRO A 327 13.76 -3.95 15.99
C PRO A 327 14.93 -3.00 16.20
N PRO A 328 16.14 -3.54 16.55
CA PRO A 328 17.36 -2.75 16.63
C PRO A 328 17.72 -2.13 15.26
N LEU A 329 18.45 -1.02 15.27
CA LEU A 329 18.72 -0.19 14.07
C LEU A 329 19.25 -0.99 12.88
N TRP A 330 20.18 -1.93 13.12
CA TRP A 330 20.83 -2.74 12.08
C TRP A 330 19.89 -3.77 11.43
N LEU A 331 18.78 -4.12 12.09
CA LEU A 331 17.80 -5.10 11.59
C LEU A 331 16.50 -4.45 11.09
N ARG A 332 16.28 -3.15 11.37
CA ARG A 332 15.04 -2.43 11.12
C ARG A 332 14.51 -2.56 9.70
N ALA A 333 15.37 -2.40 8.69
CA ALA A 333 14.96 -2.48 7.30
C ALA A 333 14.42 -3.86 6.92
N ARG A 334 15.04 -4.93 7.45
CA ARG A 334 14.65 -6.33 7.20
C ARG A 334 13.34 -6.68 7.88
N ALA A 335 13.19 -6.27 9.13
CA ALA A 335 11.96 -6.45 9.89
C ALA A 335 10.80 -5.71 9.22
N LEU A 336 11.02 -4.46 8.79
CA LEU A 336 10.02 -3.67 8.07
C LEU A 336 9.61 -4.32 6.74
N ALA A 337 10.53 -4.95 6.02
CA ALA A 337 10.20 -5.69 4.81
C ALA A 337 9.24 -6.85 5.09
N VAL A 338 9.46 -7.61 6.19
CA VAL A 338 8.53 -8.68 6.62
C VAL A 338 7.16 -8.10 7.01
N TYR A 339 7.14 -6.98 7.73
CA TYR A 339 5.89 -6.27 8.07
C TYR A 339 5.10 -5.90 6.80
N LEU A 340 5.75 -5.30 5.81
CA LEU A 340 5.11 -4.91 4.54
C LEU A 340 4.61 -6.14 3.75
N MET A 341 5.35 -7.25 3.79
CA MET A 341 4.89 -8.51 3.19
C MET A 341 3.63 -9.02 3.88
N VAL A 342 3.59 -9.06 5.22
CA VAL A 342 2.39 -9.49 5.95
C VAL A 342 1.21 -8.58 5.64
N PHE A 343 1.43 -7.27 5.65
CA PHE A 343 0.40 -6.28 5.31
C PHE A 343 -0.18 -6.49 3.90
N GLN A 344 0.68 -6.52 2.89
CA GLN A 344 0.25 -6.64 1.49
C GLN A 344 -0.28 -8.04 1.16
N GLY A 345 0.32 -9.08 1.73
CA GLY A 345 -0.15 -10.46 1.59
C GLY A 345 -1.54 -10.66 2.19
N ALA A 346 -1.76 -10.10 3.38
CA ALA A 346 -3.07 -10.14 4.04
C ALA A 346 -4.15 -9.39 3.24
N LEU A 347 -3.81 -8.22 2.66
CA LEU A 347 -4.71 -7.50 1.75
C LEU A 347 -5.03 -8.33 0.50
N ALA A 348 -4.01 -8.92 -0.12
CA ALA A 348 -4.18 -9.68 -1.36
C ALA A 348 -5.05 -10.94 -1.15
N VAL A 349 -4.71 -11.74 -0.14
CA VAL A 349 -5.44 -12.97 0.20
C VAL A 349 -6.85 -12.64 0.69
N GLY A 350 -6.97 -11.65 1.58
CA GLY A 350 -8.26 -11.22 2.11
C GLY A 350 -9.20 -10.75 1.00
N SER A 351 -8.73 -9.92 0.07
CA SER A 351 -9.56 -9.45 -1.04
C SER A 351 -10.11 -10.61 -1.88
N GLY A 352 -9.29 -11.62 -2.20
CA GLY A 352 -9.74 -12.81 -2.94
C GLY A 352 -10.79 -13.60 -2.15
N ILE A 353 -10.56 -13.85 -0.86
CA ILE A 353 -11.49 -14.60 0.00
C ILE A 353 -12.81 -13.85 0.16
N TRP A 354 -12.77 -12.55 0.46
CA TRP A 354 -14.00 -11.75 0.58
C TRP A 354 -14.75 -11.63 -0.74
N GLY A 355 -14.03 -11.59 -1.87
CA GLY A 355 -14.62 -11.64 -3.20
C GLY A 355 -15.35 -12.95 -3.48
N GLU A 356 -14.75 -14.08 -3.10
CA GLU A 356 -15.35 -15.41 -3.24
C GLU A 356 -16.59 -15.56 -2.35
N ILE A 357 -16.50 -15.12 -1.09
CA ILE A 357 -17.65 -15.09 -0.16
C ILE A 357 -18.78 -14.23 -0.76
N ALA A 358 -18.42 -13.04 -1.29
CA ALA A 358 -19.41 -12.16 -1.90
C ALA A 358 -20.07 -12.77 -3.15
N GLY A 359 -19.32 -13.54 -3.92
CA GLY A 359 -19.83 -14.26 -5.09
C GLY A 359 -20.81 -15.39 -4.74
N ARG A 360 -20.56 -16.11 -3.62
CA ARG A 360 -21.38 -17.26 -3.21
C ARG A 360 -22.62 -16.88 -2.38
N ILE A 361 -22.45 -16.01 -1.40
CA ILE A 361 -23.50 -15.70 -0.40
C ILE A 361 -23.88 -14.22 -0.34
N GLY A 362 -23.31 -13.40 -1.22
CA GLY A 362 -23.67 -12.00 -1.41
C GLY A 362 -22.74 -11.00 -0.72
N VAL A 363 -22.62 -9.85 -1.35
CA VAL A 363 -21.70 -8.75 -0.93
C VAL A 363 -22.00 -8.25 0.47
N ARG A 364 -23.29 -8.14 0.84
CA ARG A 364 -23.71 -7.70 2.17
C ARG A 364 -23.19 -8.65 3.26
N VAL A 365 -23.34 -9.95 3.06
CA VAL A 365 -22.89 -10.97 4.02
C VAL A 365 -21.38 -10.95 4.14
N SER A 366 -20.64 -10.86 3.02
CA SER A 366 -19.18 -10.74 3.01
C SER A 366 -18.70 -9.56 3.86
N LEU A 367 -19.31 -8.37 3.72
CA LEU A 367 -18.96 -7.20 4.50
C LEU A 367 -19.35 -7.34 5.99
N LEU A 368 -20.49 -7.94 6.31
CA LEU A 368 -20.90 -8.20 7.70
C LEU A 368 -19.94 -9.16 8.40
N VAL A 369 -19.57 -10.25 7.73
CA VAL A 369 -18.61 -11.23 8.28
C VAL A 369 -17.23 -10.57 8.45
N SER A 370 -16.81 -9.74 7.48
CA SER A 370 -15.56 -8.97 7.59
C SER A 370 -15.58 -8.02 8.79
N ALA A 371 -16.68 -7.28 8.99
CA ALA A 371 -16.83 -6.40 10.16
C ALA A 371 -16.78 -7.19 11.48
N ALA A 372 -17.43 -8.34 11.53
CA ALA A 372 -17.35 -9.25 12.68
C ALA A 372 -15.92 -9.78 12.90
N THR A 373 -15.21 -10.11 11.82
CA THR A 373 -13.81 -10.56 11.88
C THR A 373 -12.88 -9.45 12.39
N LEU A 374 -13.11 -8.17 12.00
CA LEU A 374 -12.39 -7.01 12.54
C LEU A 374 -12.56 -6.93 14.07
N VAL A 375 -13.79 -7.03 14.56
CA VAL A 375 -14.09 -6.97 16.00
C VAL A 375 -13.50 -8.19 16.73
N ALA A 376 -13.67 -9.40 16.17
CA ALA A 376 -13.09 -10.62 16.75
C ALA A 376 -11.55 -10.56 16.79
N GLY A 377 -10.93 -9.95 15.77
CA GLY A 377 -9.48 -9.74 15.74
C GLY A 377 -8.93 -8.86 16.87
N LEU A 378 -9.79 -8.04 17.51
CA LEU A 378 -9.39 -7.28 18.71
C LEU A 378 -9.07 -8.18 19.89
N ALA A 379 -9.66 -9.38 19.95
CA ALA A 379 -9.34 -10.36 21.00
C ALA A 379 -7.84 -10.72 20.99
N ALA A 380 -7.18 -10.71 19.82
CA ALA A 380 -5.72 -10.90 19.74
C ALA A 380 -4.94 -9.84 20.55
N GLY A 381 -5.49 -8.63 20.72
CA GLY A 381 -4.87 -7.57 21.51
C GLY A 381 -4.77 -7.89 23.01
N PHE A 382 -5.66 -8.73 23.55
CA PHE A 382 -5.59 -9.16 24.94
C PHE A 382 -4.41 -10.10 25.21
N TRP A 383 -4.04 -10.90 24.20
CA TRP A 383 -2.95 -11.89 24.30
C TRP A 383 -1.63 -11.38 23.75
N LEU A 384 -1.70 -10.38 22.86
CA LEU A 384 -0.58 -9.84 22.10
C LEU A 384 -0.55 -8.31 22.19
N PRO A 385 -0.20 -7.70 23.35
CA PRO A 385 -0.12 -6.25 23.50
C PRO A 385 0.97 -5.67 22.61
N LEU A 386 0.74 -4.48 22.02
CA LEU A 386 1.72 -3.74 21.22
C LEU A 386 2.73 -3.01 22.09
N SER A 387 2.32 -2.58 23.26
CA SER A 387 3.14 -1.98 24.31
C SER A 387 3.82 -3.08 25.14
N ALA A 388 4.54 -4.00 24.50
CA ALA A 388 5.43 -4.86 25.26
C ALA A 388 6.54 -3.98 25.85
N ARG A 389 6.65 -4.02 27.19
CA ARG A 389 7.77 -3.47 27.96
C ARG A 389 9.07 -3.79 27.23
N GLU A 390 10.08 -2.91 27.39
CA GLU A 390 11.47 -3.15 27.07
C GLU A 390 11.94 -4.51 27.67
N GLU A 391 11.54 -5.62 27.07
CA GLU A 391 12.22 -6.88 27.25
C GLU A 391 13.48 -6.77 26.40
N GLU A 392 14.62 -6.71 27.09
CA GLU A 392 15.96 -6.73 26.56
C GLU A 392 16.05 -7.71 25.39
N ALA A 393 16.54 -7.22 24.24
CA ALA A 393 16.81 -8.08 23.10
C ALA A 393 17.64 -9.29 23.58
N PRO A 394 17.35 -10.54 23.14
CA PRO A 394 18.09 -11.71 23.56
C PRO A 394 19.58 -11.45 23.42
N LEU A 395 20.33 -11.61 24.51
CA LEU A 395 21.77 -11.32 24.62
C LEU A 395 22.60 -11.98 23.50
N ASP A 396 22.13 -13.09 22.95
CA ASP A 396 22.76 -13.83 21.85
C ASP A 396 22.81 -13.04 20.52
N LEU A 397 21.89 -12.09 20.31
CA LEU A 397 21.86 -11.25 19.11
C LEU A 397 22.74 -10.00 19.25
N VAL A 398 22.95 -9.52 20.47
CA VAL A 398 23.85 -8.41 20.77
C VAL A 398 25.30 -8.84 20.58
N ALA A 399 25.65 -10.08 21.01
CA ALA A 399 27.00 -10.64 20.85
C ALA A 399 27.40 -10.86 19.38
N GLN A 400 26.48 -11.10 18.47
CA GLN A 400 26.76 -11.25 17.03
C GLN A 400 26.95 -9.92 16.29
N GLY A 401 26.48 -8.80 16.86
CA GLY A 401 26.66 -7.45 16.30
C GLY A 401 28.01 -6.84 16.64
N GLU A 402 28.60 -7.16 17.79
CA GLU A 402 29.89 -6.63 18.25
C GLU A 402 31.09 -7.40 17.72
N GLY A 403 30.93 -8.68 17.32
CA GLY A 403 32.00 -9.51 16.79
C GLY A 403 32.40 -9.24 15.32
N GLY A 404 31.81 -8.27 14.65
CA GLY A 404 32.06 -7.94 13.24
C GLY A 404 32.92 -6.71 12.98
N SER A 405 33.46 -6.05 14.01
CA SER A 405 34.22 -4.81 13.83
C SER A 405 35.73 -4.96 14.01
N ASP A 406 36.23 -6.16 14.37
CA ASP A 406 37.66 -6.47 14.49
C ASP A 406 38.05 -7.60 13.51
N GLY A 407 38.34 -7.17 12.26
CA GLY A 407 38.86 -8.06 11.22
C GLY A 407 39.17 -7.29 9.95
#